data_7fabd75d473e27f40d39c1c75ec83146
#
_entry.id   7fabd75d473e27f40d39c1c75ec83146
#
_cell.length_a   1.000
_cell.length_b   1.000
_cell.length_c   1.000
_cell.angle_alpha   90.00
_cell.angle_beta   90.00
_cell.angle_gamma   90.00
#
_symmetry.space_group_name_H-M   'P 1'
#
loop_
_entity.id
_entity.type
_entity.pdbx_description
1 polymer ?
#
loop_
_entity_poly.entity_id
_entity_poly.type
_entity_poly.pdbx_seq_one_letter_code
_entity_poly.pdbx_strand_id
1 'polypeptide(L)'
;HSGFPNKVLRPLSAKLLKITPMEELGLVDREKLLDIQGRSRKPQQRYAKEWGYTDYPSSGGGCLLTEVAYSNRLRDQINHNPDSTVTDVELLKVGRQFRLSKRAKLVLGRNQADNDAMERLLGSSGLRLRCKDFTGPLGTLCGEPDAQDCVRAAGIVASYGKGKDEPKVEVMLVG
;
A
#
# COMPACT_ATOMS: atom_id res chain seq x y z
N HIS A 1 25.89 11.24 16.82
CA HIS A 1 26.62 11.22 18.10
C HIS A 1 26.08 12.33 18.98
N SER A 2 25.51 11.95 20.16
CA SER A 2 24.90 12.91 21.11
C SER A 2 25.95 13.78 21.85
N GLY A 3 27.23 13.45 21.78
CA GLY A 3 28.28 14.02 22.64
C GLY A 3 28.26 13.55 24.10
N PHE A 4 27.26 12.71 24.47
CA PHE A 4 27.06 12.21 25.83
C PHE A 4 26.99 10.67 25.88
N PRO A 5 28.03 9.94 25.45
CA PRO A 5 27.97 8.49 25.25
C PRO A 5 27.58 7.69 26.52
N ASN A 6 27.88 8.20 27.70
CA ASN A 6 27.63 7.52 28.97
C ASN A 6 26.43 8.07 29.72
N LYS A 7 25.72 9.08 29.17
CA LYS A 7 24.55 9.72 29.81
C LYS A 7 23.23 9.37 29.15
N VAL A 8 23.24 8.51 28.14
CA VAL A 8 22.02 8.13 27.39
C VAL A 8 21.68 6.68 27.70
N LEU A 9 20.62 6.47 28.47
CA LEU A 9 20.05 5.14 28.71
C LEU A 9 19.14 4.76 27.54
N ARG A 10 19.25 3.51 27.10
CA ARG A 10 18.39 2.90 26.06
C ARG A 10 17.62 1.73 26.66
N PRO A 11 16.45 1.94 27.25
CA PRO A 11 15.76 0.91 28.04
C PRO A 11 15.52 -0.40 27.31
N LEU A 12 15.17 -0.34 26.02
CA LEU A 12 14.86 -1.54 25.23
C LEU A 12 16.10 -2.41 24.88
N SER A 13 17.32 -1.88 25.03
CA SER A 13 18.57 -2.57 24.68
C SER A 13 19.65 -2.39 25.74
N ALA A 14 19.31 -1.96 26.95
CA ALA A 14 20.27 -1.61 27.98
C ALA A 14 21.17 -2.79 28.39
N LYS A 15 20.60 -4.00 28.47
CA LYS A 15 21.36 -5.21 28.85
C LYS A 15 22.46 -5.58 27.85
N LEU A 16 22.40 -5.06 26.63
CA LEU A 16 23.45 -5.24 25.59
C LEU A 16 24.53 -4.15 25.60
N LEU A 17 24.32 -3.09 26.39
CA LEU A 17 25.18 -1.91 26.43
C LEU A 17 25.95 -1.84 27.74
N LYS A 18 27.00 -0.99 27.79
CA LYS A 18 27.72 -0.69 29.02
C LYS A 18 26.74 -0.06 30.05
N ILE A 19 26.99 -0.36 31.32
CA ILE A 19 26.24 0.23 32.42
C ILE A 19 26.41 1.75 32.39
N THR A 20 25.32 2.45 32.62
CA THR A 20 25.27 3.91 32.68
C THR A 20 25.40 4.40 34.13
N PRO A 21 25.84 5.65 34.38
CA PRO A 21 25.88 6.21 35.74
C PRO A 21 24.52 6.20 36.45
N MET A 22 23.41 6.26 35.72
CA MET A 22 22.07 6.16 36.33
C MET A 22 21.76 4.79 36.89
N GLU A 23 22.28 3.74 36.25
CA GLU A 23 22.18 2.36 36.73
C GLU A 23 23.13 2.13 37.91
N GLU A 24 24.38 2.66 37.87
CA GLU A 24 25.37 2.58 38.96
C GLU A 24 24.86 3.28 40.24
N LEU A 25 24.18 4.40 40.10
CA LEU A 25 23.58 5.15 41.20
C LEU A 25 22.26 4.53 41.71
N GLY A 26 21.80 3.43 41.15
CA GLY A 26 20.55 2.77 41.54
C GLY A 26 19.30 3.54 41.20
N LEU A 27 19.38 4.57 40.34
CA LEU A 27 18.21 5.34 39.89
C LEU A 27 17.34 4.55 38.92
N VAL A 28 17.93 3.54 38.28
CA VAL A 28 17.24 2.66 37.33
C VAL A 28 17.65 1.22 37.63
N ASP A 29 16.67 0.36 37.80
CA ASP A 29 16.87 -1.09 37.99
C ASP A 29 17.12 -1.76 36.64
N ARG A 30 18.37 -2.18 36.40
CA ARG A 30 18.81 -2.82 35.18
C ARG A 30 18.04 -4.11 34.86
N GLU A 31 17.59 -4.85 35.88
CA GLU A 31 16.88 -6.11 35.67
C GLU A 31 15.52 -5.91 35.02
N LYS A 32 14.92 -4.74 35.19
CA LYS A 32 13.68 -4.34 34.52
C LYS A 32 13.88 -3.83 33.09
N LEU A 33 15.14 -3.67 32.65
CA LEU A 33 15.45 -3.24 31.29
C LEU A 33 15.58 -4.44 30.36
N LEU A 34 15.57 -4.19 29.04
CA LEU A 34 15.50 -5.22 28.03
C LEU A 34 16.85 -5.38 27.28
N ASP A 35 16.90 -6.46 26.48
CA ASP A 35 18.05 -6.87 25.65
C ASP A 35 17.70 -6.93 24.15
N ILE A 36 16.72 -6.13 23.72
CA ILE A 36 16.25 -6.15 22.33
C ILE A 36 17.36 -5.63 21.40
N GLN A 37 17.65 -6.42 20.34
CA GLN A 37 18.59 -6.04 19.29
C GLN A 37 18.01 -6.35 17.89
N GLY A 38 18.67 -5.78 16.87
CA GLY A 38 18.32 -5.98 15.47
C GLY A 38 17.20 -5.07 14.98
N ARG A 39 16.78 -5.30 13.74
CA ARG A 39 15.77 -4.45 13.04
C ARG A 39 14.35 -4.96 13.19
N SER A 40 14.16 -6.15 13.73
CA SER A 40 12.82 -6.73 13.91
C SER A 40 12.07 -6.04 15.05
N ARG A 41 10.82 -5.66 14.79
CA ARG A 41 9.90 -5.12 15.81
C ARG A 41 9.07 -6.21 16.51
N LYS A 42 9.24 -7.47 16.16
CA LYS A 42 8.50 -8.58 16.81
C LYS A 42 8.64 -8.60 18.33
N PRO A 43 9.86 -8.41 18.92
CA PRO A 43 9.99 -8.34 20.37
C PRO A 43 9.20 -7.17 20.98
N GLN A 44 9.30 -5.96 20.39
CA GLN A 44 8.56 -4.81 20.88
C GLN A 44 7.04 -5.01 20.80
N GLN A 45 6.54 -5.60 19.71
CA GLN A 45 5.11 -5.92 19.54
C GLN A 45 4.63 -6.93 20.59
N ARG A 46 5.47 -7.93 20.95
CA ARG A 46 5.17 -8.88 22.01
C ARG A 46 5.00 -8.15 23.34
N TYR A 47 5.96 -7.31 23.74
CA TYR A 47 5.88 -6.53 24.96
C TYR A 47 4.70 -5.55 24.96
N ALA A 48 4.43 -4.87 23.85
CA ALA A 48 3.27 -4.00 23.72
C ALA A 48 1.97 -4.77 24.03
N LYS A 49 1.82 -5.97 23.47
CA LYS A 49 0.67 -6.84 23.74
C LYS A 49 0.60 -7.30 25.20
N GLU A 50 1.72 -7.72 25.78
CA GLU A 50 1.82 -8.15 27.19
C GLU A 50 1.46 -7.00 28.15
N TRP A 51 1.80 -5.75 27.81
CA TRP A 51 1.51 -4.56 28.61
C TRP A 51 0.16 -3.89 28.28
N GLY A 52 -0.63 -4.50 27.38
CA GLY A 52 -1.96 -4.00 27.02
C GLY A 52 -1.97 -2.80 26.07
N TYR A 53 -0.85 -2.45 25.45
CA TYR A 53 -0.82 -1.40 24.43
C TYR A 53 -1.42 -1.91 23.12
N THR A 54 -2.51 -1.31 22.68
CA THR A 54 -3.22 -1.65 21.44
C THR A 54 -3.00 -0.63 20.33
N ASP A 55 -2.64 0.60 20.70
CA ASP A 55 -2.40 1.68 19.75
C ASP A 55 -0.91 2.07 19.76
N TYR A 56 -0.21 1.73 18.71
CA TYR A 56 1.19 2.11 18.46
C TYR A 56 1.47 2.26 16.97
N PRO A 57 2.37 3.18 16.58
CA PRO A 57 2.67 3.43 15.17
C PRO A 57 3.16 2.18 14.46
N SER A 58 2.74 2.00 13.22
CA SER A 58 3.26 0.95 12.36
C SER A 58 4.77 1.10 12.15
N SER A 59 5.43 0.02 11.74
CA SER A 59 6.87 0.04 11.47
C SER A 59 7.21 1.00 10.33
N GLY A 60 8.20 1.85 10.57
CA GLY A 60 8.80 2.68 9.52
C GLY A 60 7.95 3.86 9.04
N GLY A 61 6.92 4.29 9.82
CA GLY A 61 6.12 5.47 9.48
C GLY A 61 5.19 5.30 8.28
N GLY A 62 4.95 4.07 7.81
CA GLY A 62 3.95 3.78 6.78
C GLY A 62 4.27 4.38 5.40
N CYS A 63 5.53 4.64 5.07
CA CYS A 63 5.90 5.11 3.74
C CYS A 63 5.57 4.04 2.70
N LEU A 64 4.62 4.34 1.81
CA LEU A 64 4.22 3.43 0.72
C LEU A 64 5.39 3.02 -0.18
N LEU A 65 6.43 3.86 -0.29
CA LEU A 65 7.64 3.54 -1.05
C LEU A 65 8.42 2.34 -0.49
N THR A 66 8.18 1.95 0.76
CA THR A 66 8.75 0.74 1.35
C THR A 66 7.97 -0.53 1.03
N GLU A 67 6.75 -0.40 0.50
CA GLU A 67 5.97 -1.52 -0.01
C GLU A 67 6.42 -1.91 -1.43
N VAL A 68 6.88 -3.14 -1.59
CA VAL A 68 7.39 -3.64 -2.88
C VAL A 68 6.33 -3.53 -3.99
N ALA A 69 5.07 -3.87 -3.67
CA ALA A 69 3.98 -3.81 -4.64
C ALA A 69 3.72 -2.37 -5.12
N TYR A 70 3.65 -1.41 -4.19
CA TYR A 70 3.45 -0.01 -4.54
C TYR A 70 4.65 0.57 -5.31
N SER A 71 5.87 0.30 -4.85
CA SER A 71 7.10 0.74 -5.53
C SER A 71 7.20 0.24 -6.96
N ASN A 72 6.79 -1.01 -7.22
CA ASN A 72 6.76 -1.56 -8.57
C ASN A 72 5.71 -0.86 -9.45
N ARG A 73 4.51 -0.59 -8.92
CA ARG A 73 3.46 0.17 -9.62
C ARG A 73 3.91 1.59 -9.95
N LEU A 74 4.57 2.25 -9.01
CA LEU A 74 5.09 3.61 -9.21
C LEU A 74 6.21 3.63 -10.25
N ARG A 75 7.12 2.66 -10.22
CA ARG A 75 8.17 2.53 -11.24
C ARG A 75 7.57 2.29 -12.63
N ASP A 76 6.58 1.39 -12.75
CA ASP A 76 5.85 1.18 -14.00
C ASP A 76 5.18 2.46 -14.48
N GLN A 77 4.53 3.21 -13.58
CA GLN A 77 3.88 4.46 -13.91
C GLN A 77 4.87 5.50 -14.45
N ILE A 78 5.97 5.76 -13.75
CA ILE A 78 6.99 6.72 -14.16
C ILE A 78 7.63 6.34 -15.51
N ASN A 79 7.90 5.06 -15.73
CA ASN A 79 8.52 4.58 -16.97
C ASN A 79 7.61 4.74 -18.20
N HIS A 80 6.29 4.74 -18.02
CA HIS A 80 5.34 4.79 -19.13
C HIS A 80 4.60 6.14 -19.25
N ASN A 81 4.55 6.91 -18.15
CA ASN A 81 3.94 8.22 -18.12
C ASN A 81 4.72 9.12 -17.15
N PRO A 82 5.82 9.75 -17.60
CA PRO A 82 6.63 10.64 -16.76
C PRO A 82 5.86 11.89 -16.28
N ASP A 83 4.86 12.34 -17.04
CA ASP A 83 4.01 13.50 -16.73
C ASP A 83 2.78 13.11 -15.91
N SER A 84 2.90 12.09 -15.07
CA SER A 84 1.81 11.59 -14.22
C SER A 84 1.25 12.68 -13.31
N THR A 85 -0.06 12.77 -13.28
CA THR A 85 -0.81 13.66 -12.39
C THR A 85 -0.88 13.11 -10.96
N VAL A 86 -1.32 13.94 -10.02
CA VAL A 86 -1.61 13.49 -8.64
C VAL A 86 -2.66 12.37 -8.64
N THR A 87 -3.69 12.47 -9.49
CA THR A 87 -4.72 11.44 -9.63
C THR A 87 -4.13 10.09 -10.08
N ASP A 88 -3.19 10.09 -11.02
CA ASP A 88 -2.52 8.88 -11.47
C ASP A 88 -1.77 8.19 -10.33
N VAL A 89 -1.08 8.97 -9.50
CA VAL A 89 -0.33 8.46 -8.35
C VAL A 89 -1.27 7.96 -7.25
N GLU A 90 -2.38 8.65 -6.98
CA GLU A 90 -3.39 8.20 -6.02
C GLU A 90 -4.06 6.89 -6.49
N LEU A 91 -4.33 6.72 -7.79
CA LEU A 91 -4.86 5.49 -8.36
C LEU A 91 -3.93 4.27 -8.17
N LEU A 92 -2.60 4.48 -7.96
CA LEU A 92 -1.69 3.37 -7.66
C LEU A 92 -1.97 2.70 -6.31
N LYS A 93 -2.63 3.40 -5.39
CA LYS A 93 -2.95 2.91 -4.04
C LYS A 93 -4.15 1.97 -4.03
N VAL A 94 -5.02 2.05 -5.04
CA VAL A 94 -6.30 1.34 -5.10
C VAL A 94 -6.29 0.24 -6.17
N GLY A 95 -7.09 -0.78 -5.96
CA GLY A 95 -7.39 -1.79 -6.94
C GLY A 95 -6.21 -2.70 -7.34
N ARG A 96 -6.45 -3.44 -8.42
CA ARG A 96 -5.45 -4.20 -9.18
C ARG A 96 -5.00 -3.39 -10.37
N GLN A 97 -3.72 -3.47 -10.71
CA GLN A 97 -3.13 -2.73 -11.82
C GLN A 97 -2.74 -3.71 -12.93
N PHE A 98 -3.17 -3.44 -14.15
CA PHE A 98 -2.83 -4.25 -15.33
C PHE A 98 -2.25 -3.36 -16.41
N ARG A 99 -1.00 -3.59 -16.82
CA ARG A 99 -0.42 -2.95 -17.99
C ARG A 99 -0.96 -3.65 -19.24
N LEU A 100 -1.70 -2.91 -20.07
CA LEU A 100 -2.30 -3.42 -21.30
C LEU A 100 -1.36 -3.26 -22.49
N SER A 101 -0.74 -2.09 -22.59
CA SER A 101 0.23 -1.73 -23.61
C SER A 101 1.24 -0.72 -23.05
N LYS A 102 2.18 -0.25 -23.88
CA LYS A 102 3.10 0.83 -23.48
C LYS A 102 2.35 2.13 -23.14
N ARG A 103 1.15 2.34 -23.70
CA ARG A 103 0.39 3.60 -23.62
C ARG A 103 -0.82 3.51 -22.69
N ALA A 104 -1.26 2.31 -22.34
CA ALA A 104 -2.49 2.11 -21.60
C ALA A 104 -2.35 1.16 -20.40
N LYS A 105 -3.08 1.47 -19.36
CA LYS A 105 -3.17 0.69 -18.12
C LYS A 105 -4.62 0.60 -17.67
N LEU A 106 -5.03 -0.57 -17.15
CA LEU A 106 -6.31 -0.77 -16.46
C LEU A 106 -6.07 -0.78 -14.96
N VAL A 107 -6.86 -0.01 -14.22
CA VAL A 107 -7.03 -0.13 -12.77
C VAL A 107 -8.38 -0.78 -12.51
N LEU A 108 -8.42 -1.84 -11.69
CA LEU A 108 -9.61 -2.63 -11.42
C LEU A 108 -9.87 -2.73 -9.93
N GLY A 109 -11.03 -2.30 -9.46
CA GLY A 109 -11.41 -2.37 -8.04
C GLY A 109 -11.47 -3.81 -7.52
N ARG A 110 -11.06 -4.02 -6.27
CA ARG A 110 -11.08 -5.33 -5.59
C ARG A 110 -12.38 -5.55 -4.82
N ASN A 111 -12.97 -4.46 -4.35
CA ASN A 111 -14.15 -4.40 -3.51
C ASN A 111 -14.87 -3.05 -3.68
N GLN A 112 -16.01 -2.87 -3.00
CA GLN A 112 -16.78 -1.64 -3.09
C GLN A 112 -15.98 -0.40 -2.64
N ALA A 113 -15.18 -0.50 -1.59
CA ALA A 113 -14.36 0.61 -1.11
C ALA A 113 -13.33 1.10 -2.16
N ASP A 114 -12.72 0.17 -2.91
CA ASP A 114 -11.86 0.52 -4.05
C ASP A 114 -12.67 1.19 -5.17
N ASN A 115 -13.85 0.64 -5.50
CA ASN A 115 -14.72 1.24 -6.53
C ASN A 115 -15.09 2.68 -6.17
N ASP A 116 -15.52 2.92 -4.93
CA ASP A 116 -15.89 4.25 -4.43
C ASP A 116 -14.71 5.22 -4.41
N ALA A 117 -13.51 4.72 -4.05
CA ALA A 117 -12.29 5.51 -4.09
C ALA A 117 -11.92 5.89 -5.53
N MET A 118 -12.01 4.95 -6.48
CA MET A 118 -11.77 5.21 -7.89
C MET A 118 -12.77 6.24 -8.45
N GLU A 119 -14.06 6.12 -8.13
CA GLU A 119 -15.08 7.09 -8.58
C GLU A 119 -14.77 8.50 -8.05
N ARG A 120 -14.39 8.64 -6.77
CA ARG A 120 -13.99 9.93 -6.20
C ARG A 120 -12.77 10.53 -6.89
N LEU A 121 -11.75 9.71 -7.17
CA LEU A 121 -10.52 10.16 -7.82
C LEU A 121 -10.73 10.59 -9.28
N LEU A 122 -11.61 9.91 -9.99
CA LEU A 122 -11.89 10.17 -11.40
C LEU A 122 -12.86 11.36 -11.59
N GLY A 123 -13.72 11.62 -10.62
CA GLY A 123 -14.75 12.65 -10.72
C GLY A 123 -15.67 12.42 -11.95
N SER A 124 -15.83 13.44 -12.79
CA SER A 124 -16.59 13.36 -14.04
C SER A 124 -15.76 12.94 -15.25
N SER A 125 -14.44 12.75 -15.08
CA SER A 125 -13.52 12.42 -16.16
C SER A 125 -13.01 10.99 -16.06
N GLY A 126 -12.48 10.47 -17.17
CA GLY A 126 -11.86 9.15 -17.24
C GLY A 126 -12.76 8.04 -17.78
N LEU A 127 -12.14 7.15 -18.53
CA LEU A 127 -12.83 6.01 -19.15
C LEU A 127 -13.12 4.92 -18.12
N ARG A 128 -14.39 4.60 -17.94
CA ARG A 128 -14.90 3.61 -16.98
C ARG A 128 -15.43 2.38 -17.68
N LEU A 129 -15.13 1.20 -17.12
CA LEU A 129 -15.67 -0.07 -17.59
C LEU A 129 -16.46 -0.74 -16.47
N ARG A 130 -17.66 -1.21 -16.82
CA ARG A 130 -18.54 -2.00 -15.94
C ARG A 130 -19.25 -3.08 -16.74
N CYS A 131 -19.47 -4.22 -16.12
CA CYS A 131 -20.41 -5.19 -16.66
C CYS A 131 -21.82 -4.58 -16.65
N LYS A 132 -22.58 -4.77 -17.73
CA LYS A 132 -23.93 -4.21 -17.90
C LYS A 132 -24.94 -4.96 -17.02
N ASP A 133 -24.96 -6.30 -17.15
CA ASP A 133 -26.00 -7.13 -16.58
C ASP A 133 -25.56 -7.88 -15.30
N PHE A 134 -24.29 -7.75 -14.94
CA PHE A 134 -23.72 -8.47 -13.80
C PHE A 134 -23.02 -7.52 -12.83
N THR A 135 -23.17 -7.78 -11.55
CA THR A 135 -22.37 -7.11 -10.52
C THR A 135 -20.89 -7.47 -10.69
N GLY A 136 -20.05 -6.46 -10.72
CA GLY A 136 -18.63 -6.64 -10.94
C GLY A 136 -17.81 -5.43 -10.48
N PRO A 137 -16.50 -5.52 -10.65
CA PRO A 137 -15.61 -4.41 -10.31
C PRO A 137 -15.78 -3.24 -11.27
N LEU A 138 -15.47 -2.04 -10.77
CA LEU A 138 -15.20 -0.90 -11.61
C LEU A 138 -13.81 -1.04 -12.21
N GLY A 139 -13.70 -0.92 -13.53
CA GLY A 139 -12.44 -0.72 -14.24
C GLY A 139 -12.28 0.73 -14.66
N THR A 140 -11.05 1.26 -14.71
CA THR A 140 -10.74 2.52 -15.38
C THR A 140 -9.50 2.37 -16.23
N LEU A 141 -9.57 2.91 -17.46
CA LEU A 141 -8.45 3.00 -18.38
C LEU A 141 -7.70 4.31 -18.15
N CYS A 142 -6.39 4.21 -18.01
CA CYS A 142 -5.47 5.32 -17.86
C CYS A 142 -4.50 5.35 -19.02
N GLY A 143 -4.09 6.56 -19.43
CA GLY A 143 -3.24 6.80 -20.58
C GLY A 143 -4.03 6.95 -21.87
N GLU A 144 -3.49 6.49 -22.98
CA GLU A 144 -4.07 6.59 -24.33
C GLU A 144 -4.41 5.18 -24.87
N PRO A 145 -5.51 4.56 -24.43
CA PRO A 145 -5.89 3.22 -24.87
C PRO A 145 -6.31 3.22 -26.33
N ASP A 146 -5.87 2.21 -27.07
CA ASP A 146 -6.39 1.90 -28.40
C ASP A 146 -7.60 0.93 -28.33
N ALA A 147 -8.19 0.60 -29.46
CA ALA A 147 -9.33 -0.31 -29.54
C ALA A 147 -9.00 -1.71 -28.98
N GLN A 148 -7.77 -2.19 -29.18
CA GLN A 148 -7.34 -3.49 -28.68
C GLN A 148 -7.14 -3.47 -27.14
N ASP A 149 -6.65 -2.36 -26.60
CA ASP A 149 -6.55 -2.15 -25.14
C ASP A 149 -7.94 -2.14 -24.50
N CYS A 150 -8.94 -1.49 -25.15
CA CYS A 150 -10.32 -1.48 -24.68
C CYS A 150 -10.91 -2.91 -24.64
N VAL A 151 -10.68 -3.72 -25.67
CA VAL A 151 -11.16 -5.11 -25.72
C VAL A 151 -10.48 -5.96 -24.63
N ARG A 152 -9.17 -5.82 -24.44
CA ARG A 152 -8.43 -6.52 -23.36
C ARG A 152 -8.95 -6.12 -21.99
N ALA A 153 -9.16 -4.82 -21.77
CA ALA A 153 -9.71 -4.30 -20.51
C ALA A 153 -11.10 -4.86 -20.24
N ALA A 154 -12.00 -4.88 -21.24
CA ALA A 154 -13.32 -5.44 -21.11
C ALA A 154 -13.29 -6.93 -20.71
N GLY A 155 -12.41 -7.73 -21.36
CA GLY A 155 -12.20 -9.13 -21.00
C GLY A 155 -11.73 -9.31 -19.55
N ILE A 156 -10.79 -8.47 -19.08
CA ILE A 156 -10.34 -8.50 -17.68
C ILE A 156 -11.49 -8.13 -16.74
N VAL A 157 -12.23 -7.06 -17.00
CA VAL A 157 -13.38 -6.64 -16.16
C VAL A 157 -14.41 -7.76 -16.06
N ALA A 158 -14.79 -8.38 -17.18
CA ALA A 158 -15.73 -9.50 -17.23
C ALA A 158 -15.25 -10.70 -16.40
N SER A 159 -13.96 -11.05 -16.48
CA SER A 159 -13.38 -12.20 -15.77
C SER A 159 -13.38 -12.06 -14.23
N TYR A 160 -13.50 -10.84 -13.70
CA TYR A 160 -13.62 -10.55 -12.28
C TYR A 160 -15.05 -10.26 -11.82
N GLY A 161 -16.02 -10.22 -12.75
CA GLY A 161 -17.45 -10.03 -12.47
C GLY A 161 -18.16 -11.33 -12.06
N LYS A 162 -19.39 -11.21 -11.57
CA LYS A 162 -20.23 -12.38 -11.26
C LYS A 162 -20.66 -13.16 -12.51
N GLY A 163 -20.61 -12.54 -13.69
CA GLY A 163 -20.88 -13.20 -14.96
C GLY A 163 -19.69 -13.92 -15.60
N LYS A 164 -18.58 -14.16 -14.86
CA LYS A 164 -17.33 -14.70 -15.40
C LYS A 164 -17.47 -16.10 -16.04
N ASP A 165 -18.49 -16.86 -15.64
CA ASP A 165 -18.76 -18.21 -16.15
C ASP A 165 -19.83 -18.22 -17.27
N GLU A 166 -20.34 -17.03 -17.63
CA GLU A 166 -21.31 -16.87 -18.72
C GLU A 166 -20.60 -16.86 -20.09
N PRO A 167 -21.24 -17.43 -21.13
CA PRO A 167 -20.66 -17.53 -22.45
C PRO A 167 -20.44 -16.14 -23.12
N LYS A 168 -21.19 -15.14 -22.67
CA LYS A 168 -21.10 -13.76 -23.18
C LYS A 168 -21.42 -12.75 -22.07
N VAL A 169 -20.55 -11.77 -21.91
CA VAL A 169 -20.74 -10.66 -20.97
C VAL A 169 -20.58 -9.35 -21.72
N GLU A 170 -21.58 -8.47 -21.62
CA GLU A 170 -21.47 -7.10 -22.13
C GLU A 170 -20.77 -6.22 -21.12
N VAL A 171 -19.74 -5.49 -21.57
CA VAL A 171 -19.02 -4.50 -20.78
C VAL A 171 -19.20 -3.14 -21.41
N MET A 172 -19.75 -2.22 -20.63
CA MET A 172 -19.92 -0.83 -21.05
C MET A 172 -18.64 -0.05 -20.80
N LEU A 173 -18.24 0.75 -21.78
CA LEU A 173 -17.20 1.77 -21.68
C LEU A 173 -17.91 3.14 -21.69
N VAL A 174 -17.69 3.92 -20.62
CA VAL A 174 -18.27 5.25 -20.44
C VAL A 174 -17.14 6.23 -20.14
N GLY A 175 -17.13 7.37 -20.81
CA GLY A 175 -16.16 8.45 -20.61
C GLY A 175 -16.81 9.80 -20.55
#